data_c610c1bcf1db9db73af9db238fae8bc8
#
_entry.id   c610c1bcf1db9db73af9db238fae8bc8
#
_cell.length_a   1.000
_cell.length_b   1.000
_cell.length_c   1.000
_cell.angle_alpha   90.00
_cell.angle_beta   90.00
_cell.angle_gamma   90.00
#
_symmetry.space_group_name_H-M   'P 1'
#
loop_
_entity.id
_entity.type
_entity.pdbx_description
1 polymer ?
#
loop_
_entity_poly.entity_id
_entity_poly.type
_entity_poly.pdbx_seq_one_letter_code
_entity_poly.pdbx_strand_id
1 'polypeptide(L)'
;MEGLLSSIDWSAVFTGAASFIVMLILKSLLDLNMAHLFVKYLSFLPVRNVFREKPTKLSGSWEILWEHGGSERYADEIDRHGHPEIKQLGSYIYFEFYSKQIKYSFFGCIQSGYIVGDWFDTNDKNGYFGVFQFEIVNSNELKGSWLGHSKSSREIRTDKIVCNRVQG
;
A
#
# COMPACT_ATOMS: atom_id res chain seq x y z
N MET A 1 -7.31 56.26 16.60
CA MET A 1 -7.33 54.89 16.03
C MET A 1 -6.08 54.55 15.24
N GLU A 2 -5.29 55.51 14.79
CA GLU A 2 -4.05 55.25 14.02
C GLU A 2 -2.85 54.70 14.84
N GLY A 3 -2.81 54.89 16.15
CA GLY A 3 -1.68 54.44 16.99
C GLY A 3 -1.68 52.92 17.31
N LEU A 4 -2.77 52.19 17.10
CA LEU A 4 -2.86 50.76 17.37
C LEU A 4 -2.31 49.91 16.20
N LEU A 5 -2.34 50.42 14.98
CA LEU A 5 -1.84 49.72 13.80
C LEU A 5 -0.32 49.83 13.61
N SER A 6 0.32 50.85 14.24
CA SER A 6 1.77 51.08 14.16
C SER A 6 2.56 50.14 15.08
N SER A 7 1.92 49.44 16.01
CA SER A 7 2.58 48.51 16.94
C SER A 7 2.53 47.04 16.53
N ILE A 8 1.89 46.72 15.38
CA ILE A 8 1.81 45.35 14.92
C ILE A 8 3.12 44.96 14.24
N ASP A 9 3.78 43.95 14.80
CA ASP A 9 4.94 43.32 14.15
C ASP A 9 4.45 42.42 12.98
N TRP A 10 4.41 43.00 11.80
CA TRP A 10 4.00 42.32 10.59
C TRP A 10 4.89 41.12 10.24
N SER A 11 6.16 41.14 10.63
CA SER A 11 7.07 40.00 10.40
C SER A 11 6.65 38.79 11.23
N ALA A 12 6.26 38.99 12.49
CA ALA A 12 5.73 37.94 13.34
C ALA A 12 4.39 37.37 12.82
N VAL A 13 3.51 38.24 12.30
CA VAL A 13 2.23 37.85 11.71
C VAL A 13 2.44 36.97 10.45
N PHE A 14 3.34 37.42 9.56
CA PHE A 14 3.65 36.64 8.34
C PHE A 14 4.33 35.29 8.66
N THR A 15 5.25 35.25 9.62
CA THR A 15 5.89 34.02 10.05
C THR A 15 4.88 33.05 10.67
N GLY A 16 3.98 33.55 11.52
CA GLY A 16 2.91 32.75 12.10
C GLY A 16 1.94 32.17 11.05
N ALA A 17 1.53 33.01 10.11
CA ALA A 17 0.66 32.57 9.00
C ALA A 17 1.33 31.53 8.10
N ALA A 18 2.61 31.72 7.75
CA ALA A 18 3.38 30.76 6.98
C ALA A 18 3.53 29.42 7.71
N SER A 19 3.85 29.44 9.00
CA SER A 19 3.95 28.23 9.83
C SER A 19 2.61 27.49 9.91
N PHE A 20 1.50 28.22 10.05
CA PHE A 20 0.17 27.63 10.09
C PHE A 20 -0.19 26.95 8.75
N ILE A 21 0.11 27.58 7.62
CA ILE A 21 -0.11 27.03 6.29
C ILE A 21 0.71 25.74 6.11
N VAL A 22 2.00 25.74 6.50
CA VAL A 22 2.85 24.54 6.46
C VAL A 22 2.26 23.40 7.29
N MET A 23 1.78 23.69 8.51
CA MET A 23 1.14 22.70 9.37
C MET A 23 -0.17 22.15 8.76
N LEU A 24 -0.99 23.00 8.13
CA LEU A 24 -2.20 22.54 7.42
C LEU A 24 -1.86 21.63 6.26
N ILE A 25 -0.83 21.96 5.48
CA ILE A 25 -0.37 21.10 4.36
C ILE A 25 0.12 19.76 4.90
N LEU A 26 0.96 19.74 5.93
CA LEU A 26 1.45 18.51 6.56
C LEU A 26 0.30 17.66 7.11
N LYS A 27 -0.65 18.28 7.81
CA LYS A 27 -1.85 17.58 8.29
C LYS A 27 -2.65 16.97 7.13
N SER A 28 -2.93 17.75 6.08
CA SER A 28 -3.65 17.27 4.91
C SER A 28 -2.94 16.10 4.21
N LEU A 29 -1.61 16.13 4.13
CA LEU A 29 -0.82 15.04 3.58
C LEU A 29 -0.93 13.76 4.43
N LEU A 30 -0.99 13.88 5.75
CA LEU A 30 -1.21 12.76 6.66
C LEU A 30 -2.65 12.21 6.56
N ASP A 31 -3.64 13.09 6.47
CA ASP A 31 -5.05 12.70 6.36
C ASP A 31 -5.38 12.03 5.01
N LEU A 32 -4.64 12.35 3.94
CA LEU A 32 -4.81 11.75 2.61
C LEU A 32 -4.28 10.32 2.47
N ASN A 33 -3.80 9.70 3.54
CA ASN A 33 -3.21 8.36 3.52
C ASN A 33 -2.19 8.17 2.37
N MET A 34 -1.25 9.10 2.27
CA MET A 34 -0.26 9.16 1.19
C MET A 34 0.84 8.08 1.29
N ALA A 35 0.79 7.24 2.35
CA ALA A 35 1.84 6.25 2.61
C ALA A 35 2.12 5.33 1.42
N HIS A 36 1.08 4.89 0.71
CA HIS A 36 1.24 4.05 -0.48
C HIS A 36 1.99 4.75 -1.63
N LEU A 37 1.81 6.09 -1.78
CA LEU A 37 2.54 6.86 -2.80
C LEU A 37 4.02 7.00 -2.44
N PHE A 38 4.34 7.20 -1.16
CA PHE A 38 5.74 7.22 -0.72
C PHE A 38 6.43 5.89 -1.03
N VAL A 39 5.80 4.76 -0.75
CA VAL A 39 6.38 3.45 -1.08
C VAL A 39 6.48 3.26 -2.59
N LYS A 40 5.45 3.62 -3.33
CA LYS A 40 5.42 3.50 -4.79
C LYS A 40 6.56 4.24 -5.48
N TYR A 41 6.84 5.48 -5.05
CA TYR A 41 7.79 6.37 -5.73
C TYR A 41 9.17 6.46 -5.06
N LEU A 42 9.27 6.20 -3.75
CA LEU A 42 10.52 6.33 -2.99
C LEU A 42 11.14 4.98 -2.58
N SER A 43 10.66 3.87 -3.14
CA SER A 43 11.18 2.53 -2.83
C SER A 43 12.65 2.31 -3.18
N PHE A 44 13.24 3.18 -4.02
CA PHE A 44 14.66 3.16 -4.35
C PHE A 44 15.57 3.65 -3.20
N LEU A 45 15.01 4.35 -2.21
CA LEU A 45 15.77 4.84 -1.06
C LEU A 45 16.20 3.68 -0.15
N PRO A 46 17.46 3.63 0.31
CA PRO A 46 17.97 2.55 1.14
C PRO A 46 17.56 2.67 2.63
N VAL A 47 16.33 3.12 2.90
CA VAL A 47 15.84 3.35 4.28
C VAL A 47 15.79 2.07 5.11
N ARG A 48 15.78 0.89 4.48
CA ARG A 48 15.84 -0.40 5.18
C ARG A 48 17.06 -0.49 6.12
N ASN A 49 18.16 0.16 5.79
CA ASN A 49 19.39 0.13 6.58
C ASN A 49 19.32 1.02 7.85
N VAL A 50 18.32 1.90 7.95
CA VAL A 50 18.13 2.79 9.11
C VAL A 50 17.38 2.08 10.24
N PHE A 51 16.65 0.99 9.95
CA PHE A 51 15.92 0.25 10.95
C PHE A 51 16.84 -0.61 11.81
N ARG A 52 16.58 -0.66 13.12
CA ARG A 52 17.31 -1.51 14.06
C ARG A 52 17.21 -3.00 13.68
N GLU A 53 16.01 -3.42 13.27
CA GLU A 53 15.75 -4.73 12.69
C GLU A 53 15.53 -4.57 11.19
N LYS A 54 16.39 -5.20 10.39
CA LYS A 54 16.26 -5.13 8.93
C LYS A 54 15.14 -6.07 8.48
N PRO A 55 14.02 -5.55 7.96
CA PRO A 55 12.98 -6.41 7.45
C PRO A 55 13.48 -7.24 6.27
N THR A 56 12.87 -8.40 6.04
CA THR A 56 13.20 -9.27 4.89
C THR A 56 13.10 -8.47 3.60
N LYS A 57 14.09 -8.66 2.70
CA LYS A 57 14.08 -7.99 1.39
C LYS A 57 13.11 -8.70 0.45
N LEU A 58 12.01 -8.04 0.13
CA LEU A 58 10.95 -8.56 -0.73
C LEU A 58 10.84 -7.82 -2.07
N SER A 59 11.56 -6.71 -2.26
CA SER A 59 11.53 -5.96 -3.51
C SER A 59 12.00 -6.80 -4.70
N GLY A 60 11.33 -6.66 -5.85
CA GLY A 60 11.63 -7.37 -7.10
C GLY A 60 10.39 -7.97 -7.75
N SER A 61 10.62 -8.79 -8.80
CA SER A 61 9.55 -9.40 -9.59
C SER A 61 9.04 -10.68 -8.92
N TRP A 62 7.74 -10.82 -8.89
CA TRP A 62 7.05 -11.94 -8.24
C TRP A 62 5.95 -12.49 -9.16
N GLU A 63 5.61 -13.74 -8.97
CA GLU A 63 4.43 -14.38 -9.50
C GLU A 63 3.45 -14.63 -8.37
N ILE A 64 2.19 -14.24 -8.55
CA ILE A 64 1.10 -14.47 -7.60
C ILE A 64 0.12 -15.46 -8.23
N LEU A 65 -0.25 -16.46 -7.44
CA LEU A 65 -1.32 -17.40 -7.76
C LEU A 65 -2.29 -17.45 -6.58
N TRP A 66 -3.58 -17.29 -6.85
CA TRP A 66 -4.61 -17.56 -5.84
C TRP A 66 -5.41 -18.82 -6.18
N GLU A 67 -5.80 -19.54 -5.12
CA GLU A 67 -6.49 -20.80 -5.20
C GLU A 67 -7.96 -20.63 -5.62
N HIS A 68 -8.59 -21.74 -5.84
CA HIS A 68 -10.00 -21.86 -6.19
C HIS A 68 -10.91 -21.61 -4.99
N GLY A 69 -11.92 -20.79 -5.13
CA GLY A 69 -13.01 -20.71 -4.17
C GLY A 69 -13.51 -19.31 -3.84
N GLY A 70 -12.66 -18.29 -3.98
CA GLY A 70 -13.01 -16.93 -3.61
C GLY A 70 -13.89 -16.19 -4.61
N SER A 71 -13.87 -16.57 -5.90
CA SER A 71 -14.60 -15.84 -6.92
C SER A 71 -14.87 -16.68 -8.17
N GLU A 72 -16.13 -16.88 -8.52
CA GLU A 72 -16.55 -17.50 -9.79
C GLU A 72 -16.04 -16.74 -11.03
N ARG A 73 -15.74 -15.44 -10.88
CA ARG A 73 -15.23 -14.59 -11.96
C ARG A 73 -13.85 -15.03 -12.46
N TYR A 74 -13.10 -15.74 -11.62
CA TYR A 74 -11.74 -16.21 -11.89
C TYR A 74 -11.66 -17.73 -11.84
N ALA A 75 -12.62 -18.41 -12.52
CA ALA A 75 -12.67 -19.86 -12.57
C ALA A 75 -11.45 -20.47 -13.27
N ASP A 76 -10.95 -19.81 -14.33
CA ASP A 76 -9.81 -20.28 -15.09
C ASP A 76 -8.50 -19.96 -14.37
N GLU A 77 -7.57 -20.91 -14.34
CA GLU A 77 -6.28 -20.75 -13.65
C GLU A 77 -5.46 -19.59 -14.22
N ILE A 78 -5.48 -19.39 -15.52
CA ILE A 78 -4.75 -18.28 -16.16
C ILE A 78 -5.18 -16.90 -15.65
N ASP A 79 -6.44 -16.78 -15.24
CA ASP A 79 -6.98 -15.53 -14.70
C ASP A 79 -6.58 -15.30 -13.24
N ARG A 80 -6.04 -16.32 -12.59
CA ARG A 80 -5.62 -16.29 -11.17
C ARG A 80 -4.14 -16.02 -10.99
N HIS A 81 -3.43 -15.79 -12.08
CA HIS A 81 -2.03 -15.40 -12.06
C HIS A 81 -1.86 -13.88 -12.13
N GLY A 82 -0.87 -13.38 -11.45
CA GLY A 82 -0.41 -11.99 -11.54
C GLY A 82 1.11 -11.92 -11.46
N HIS A 83 1.67 -10.94 -12.12
CA HIS A 83 3.13 -10.71 -12.14
C HIS A 83 3.45 -9.32 -11.59
N PRO A 84 3.36 -9.11 -10.26
CA PRO A 84 3.69 -7.84 -9.64
C PRO A 84 5.20 -7.62 -9.52
N GLU A 85 5.57 -6.34 -9.51
CA GLU A 85 6.83 -5.88 -8.98
C GLU A 85 6.59 -5.38 -7.56
N ILE A 86 7.10 -6.08 -6.55
CA ILE A 86 7.02 -5.63 -5.17
C ILE A 86 8.03 -4.51 -4.95
N LYS A 87 7.54 -3.35 -4.51
CA LYS A 87 8.31 -2.19 -4.05
C LYS A 87 8.31 -2.16 -2.54
N GLN A 88 9.47 -1.90 -1.95
CA GLN A 88 9.65 -1.91 -0.49
C GLN A 88 10.36 -0.64 -0.03
N LEU A 89 9.79 0.00 0.99
CA LEU A 89 10.39 1.13 1.68
C LEU A 89 10.38 0.82 3.19
N GLY A 90 11.52 0.41 3.73
CA GLY A 90 11.60 -0.07 5.10
C GLY A 90 10.76 -1.32 5.32
N SER A 91 9.81 -1.24 6.24
CA SER A 91 8.83 -2.30 6.52
C SER A 91 7.59 -2.24 5.64
N TYR A 92 7.41 -1.17 4.85
CA TYR A 92 6.24 -1.03 3.99
C TYR A 92 6.48 -1.61 2.62
N ILE A 93 5.47 -2.28 2.08
CA ILE A 93 5.46 -2.82 0.73
C ILE A 93 4.29 -2.25 -0.07
N TYR A 94 4.50 -2.17 -1.37
CA TYR A 94 3.50 -1.78 -2.34
C TYR A 94 3.70 -2.60 -3.61
N PHE A 95 2.60 -3.09 -4.19
CA PHE A 95 2.62 -3.72 -5.51
C PHE A 95 1.29 -3.59 -6.22
N GLU A 96 1.33 -3.68 -7.53
CA GLU A 96 0.17 -3.67 -8.42
C GLU A 96 0.31 -4.81 -9.40
N PHE A 97 -0.81 -5.40 -9.79
CA PHE A 97 -0.86 -6.34 -10.90
C PHE A 97 -2.20 -6.30 -11.61
N TYR A 98 -2.21 -6.80 -12.83
CA TYR A 98 -3.42 -6.98 -13.60
C TYR A 98 -3.89 -8.43 -13.51
N SER A 99 -5.19 -8.60 -13.31
CA SER A 99 -5.89 -9.86 -13.50
C SER A 99 -7.06 -9.61 -14.43
N LYS A 100 -7.09 -10.30 -15.56
CA LYS A 100 -7.93 -9.89 -16.70
C LYS A 100 -7.62 -8.44 -17.09
N GLN A 101 -8.61 -7.58 -17.05
CA GLN A 101 -8.47 -6.14 -17.33
C GLN A 101 -8.54 -5.28 -16.07
N ILE A 102 -8.52 -5.91 -14.89
CA ILE A 102 -8.64 -5.22 -13.61
C ILE A 102 -7.26 -5.07 -13.00
N LYS A 103 -6.95 -3.85 -12.61
CA LYS A 103 -5.72 -3.52 -11.90
C LYS A 103 -5.99 -3.49 -10.41
N TYR A 104 -5.33 -4.37 -9.68
CA TYR A 104 -5.36 -4.42 -8.24
C TYR A 104 -4.13 -3.74 -7.63
N SER A 105 -4.34 -3.01 -6.56
CA SER A 105 -3.28 -2.36 -5.77
C SER A 105 -3.27 -2.94 -4.37
N PHE A 106 -2.08 -3.26 -3.88
CA PHE A 106 -1.83 -3.81 -2.56
C PHE A 106 -0.85 -2.92 -1.81
N PHE A 107 -1.17 -2.59 -0.56
CA PHE A 107 -0.30 -1.86 0.33
C PHE A 107 -0.30 -2.52 1.71
N GLY A 108 0.88 -2.78 2.26
CA GLY A 108 1.00 -3.45 3.55
C GLY A 108 2.27 -3.12 4.30
N CYS A 109 2.31 -3.60 5.55
CA CYS A 109 3.46 -3.45 6.44
C CYS A 109 3.94 -4.82 6.92
N ILE A 110 5.26 -5.00 6.96
CA ILE A 110 5.91 -6.19 7.50
C ILE A 110 5.89 -6.10 9.03
N GLN A 111 5.27 -7.08 9.69
CA GLN A 111 5.15 -7.20 11.14
C GLN A 111 5.40 -8.64 11.56
N SER A 112 6.42 -8.88 12.39
CA SER A 112 6.68 -10.20 13.01
C SER A 112 6.67 -11.39 12.03
N GLY A 113 7.27 -11.20 10.84
CA GLY A 113 7.33 -12.26 9.81
C GLY A 113 6.10 -12.36 8.91
N TYR A 114 5.14 -11.47 9.06
CA TYR A 114 3.96 -11.37 8.21
C TYR A 114 3.91 -10.02 7.49
N ILE A 115 3.21 -9.98 6.38
CA ILE A 115 2.78 -8.75 5.70
C ILE A 115 1.29 -8.62 5.91
N VAL A 116 0.86 -7.52 6.51
CA VAL A 116 -0.55 -7.22 6.73
C VAL A 116 -0.88 -5.92 6.03
N GLY A 117 -2.00 -5.89 5.29
CA GLY A 117 -2.36 -4.71 4.55
C GLY A 117 -3.73 -4.76 3.91
N ASP A 118 -3.98 -3.79 3.05
CA ASP A 118 -5.20 -3.62 2.29
C ASP A 118 -4.95 -3.73 0.78
N TRP A 119 -6.01 -4.11 0.07
CA TRP A 119 -6.03 -4.16 -1.39
C TRP A 119 -7.32 -3.57 -1.94
N PHE A 120 -7.25 -3.05 -3.14
CA PHE A 120 -8.42 -2.52 -3.84
C PHE A 120 -8.26 -2.58 -5.37
N ASP A 121 -9.40 -2.60 -6.07
CA ASP A 121 -9.47 -2.34 -7.50
C ASP A 121 -9.19 -0.86 -7.76
N THR A 122 -8.19 -0.54 -8.58
CA THR A 122 -7.81 0.85 -8.87
C THR A 122 -8.88 1.62 -9.63
N ASN A 123 -9.74 0.94 -10.36
CA ASN A 123 -10.82 1.53 -11.14
C ASN A 123 -12.11 1.73 -10.32
N ASP A 124 -12.32 0.88 -9.28
CA ASP A 124 -13.51 0.94 -8.41
C ASP A 124 -13.14 0.66 -6.95
N LYS A 125 -12.43 1.60 -6.34
CA LYS A 125 -11.91 1.49 -4.97
C LYS A 125 -12.98 1.21 -3.90
N ASN A 126 -14.21 1.64 -4.15
CA ASN A 126 -15.32 1.44 -3.22
C ASN A 126 -16.13 0.17 -3.51
N GLY A 127 -15.91 -0.45 -4.66
CA GLY A 127 -16.64 -1.62 -5.09
C GLY A 127 -15.95 -2.94 -4.74
N TYR A 128 -14.65 -2.99 -4.93
CA TYR A 128 -13.83 -4.18 -4.71
C TYR A 128 -12.60 -3.81 -3.91
N PHE A 129 -12.62 -4.13 -2.64
CA PHE A 129 -11.53 -3.86 -1.70
C PHE A 129 -11.52 -4.92 -0.61
N GLY A 130 -10.43 -4.97 0.14
CA GLY A 130 -10.29 -5.89 1.25
C GLY A 130 -8.96 -5.77 1.95
N VAL A 131 -8.66 -6.79 2.73
CA VAL A 131 -7.41 -6.93 3.47
C VAL A 131 -6.70 -8.20 3.06
N PHE A 132 -5.40 -8.27 3.32
CA PHE A 132 -4.61 -9.46 3.12
C PHE A 132 -3.62 -9.67 4.25
N GLN A 133 -3.23 -10.91 4.43
CA GLN A 133 -2.15 -11.30 5.32
C GLN A 133 -1.33 -12.39 4.64
N PHE A 134 -0.02 -12.14 4.50
CA PHE A 134 0.94 -13.11 3.96
C PHE A 134 2.00 -13.41 5.00
N GLU A 135 2.27 -14.67 5.22
CA GLU A 135 3.45 -15.18 5.92
C GLU A 135 4.67 -15.05 5.00
N ILE A 136 5.76 -14.52 5.53
CA ILE A 136 7.05 -14.49 4.85
C ILE A 136 7.74 -15.82 5.16
N VAL A 137 7.52 -16.83 4.30
CA VAL A 137 8.17 -18.16 4.46
C VAL A 137 9.68 -17.99 4.31
N ASN A 138 10.11 -17.24 3.31
CA ASN A 138 11.50 -16.84 3.08
C ASN A 138 11.56 -15.64 2.11
N SER A 139 12.75 -15.25 1.66
CA SER A 139 12.92 -14.13 0.72
C SER A 139 12.37 -14.37 -0.68
N ASN A 140 11.94 -15.59 -0.99
CA ASN A 140 11.47 -16.00 -2.32
C ASN A 140 10.05 -16.57 -2.32
N GLU A 141 9.44 -16.73 -1.15
CA GLU A 141 8.12 -17.34 -1.02
C GLU A 141 7.28 -16.64 0.04
N LEU A 142 6.06 -16.25 -0.34
CA LEU A 142 5.03 -15.72 0.54
C LEU A 142 3.79 -16.61 0.41
N LYS A 143 3.12 -16.88 1.54
CA LYS A 143 1.85 -17.61 1.59
C LYS A 143 0.85 -16.87 2.45
N GLY A 144 -0.39 -16.86 2.06
CA GLY A 144 -1.41 -16.22 2.88
C GLY A 144 -2.78 -16.25 2.27
N SER A 145 -3.57 -15.28 2.68
CA SER A 145 -4.96 -15.16 2.23
C SER A 145 -5.33 -13.70 2.05
N TRP A 146 -6.28 -13.48 1.17
CA TRP A 146 -7.01 -12.24 1.07
C TRP A 146 -8.44 -12.43 1.57
N LEU A 147 -9.02 -11.35 2.04
CA LEU A 147 -10.41 -11.24 2.41
C LEU A 147 -10.94 -9.97 1.78
N GLY A 148 -12.03 -10.06 1.05
CA GLY A 148 -12.49 -8.93 0.27
C GLY A 148 -14.00 -8.82 0.15
N HIS A 149 -14.43 -7.60 -0.07
CA HIS A 149 -15.81 -7.24 -0.33
C HIS A 149 -16.11 -7.33 -1.84
N SER A 150 -17.25 -7.93 -2.18
CA SER A 150 -17.79 -7.95 -3.55
C SER A 150 -18.98 -7.01 -3.65
N LYS A 151 -18.90 -6.02 -4.56
CA LYS A 151 -19.99 -5.07 -4.84
C LYS A 151 -21.25 -5.75 -5.35
N SER A 152 -21.10 -6.80 -6.14
CA SER A 152 -22.22 -7.49 -6.80
C SER A 152 -23.02 -8.36 -5.83
N SER A 153 -22.35 -9.16 -4.98
CA SER A 153 -23.02 -10.05 -4.06
C SER A 153 -23.20 -9.49 -2.64
N ARG A 154 -22.46 -8.41 -2.31
CA ARG A 154 -22.32 -7.86 -0.95
C ARG A 154 -21.79 -8.86 0.07
N GLU A 155 -21.18 -9.93 -0.40
CA GLU A 155 -20.57 -10.95 0.43
C GLU A 155 -19.10 -10.64 0.67
N ILE A 156 -18.62 -11.09 1.82
CA ILE A 156 -17.19 -11.13 2.11
C ILE A 156 -16.69 -12.49 1.63
N ARG A 157 -15.68 -12.46 0.76
CA ARG A 157 -15.04 -13.66 0.20
C ARG A 157 -13.58 -13.71 0.61
N THR A 158 -13.04 -14.91 0.64
CA THR A 158 -11.63 -15.16 0.96
C THR A 158 -11.08 -16.24 0.06
N ASP A 159 -9.79 -16.17 -0.22
CA ASP A 159 -9.06 -17.23 -0.90
C ASP A 159 -7.60 -17.22 -0.46
N LYS A 160 -6.89 -18.32 -0.69
CA LYS A 160 -5.47 -18.42 -0.42
C LYS A 160 -4.65 -17.86 -1.58
N ILE A 161 -3.51 -17.33 -1.22
CA ILE A 161 -2.52 -16.78 -2.18
C ILE A 161 -1.15 -17.38 -1.89
N VAL A 162 -0.48 -17.76 -2.96
CA VAL A 162 0.95 -18.09 -2.96
C VAL A 162 1.66 -17.12 -3.88
N CYS A 163 2.76 -16.55 -3.40
CA CYS A 163 3.61 -15.68 -4.20
C CYS A 163 5.02 -16.27 -4.24
N ASN A 164 5.57 -16.42 -5.43
CA ASN A 164 6.92 -16.90 -5.66
C ASN A 164 7.75 -15.81 -6.36
N ARG A 165 8.98 -15.63 -5.90
CA ARG A 165 9.88 -14.69 -6.56
C ARG A 165 10.34 -15.24 -7.91
N VAL A 166 10.22 -14.43 -8.94
CA VAL A 166 10.78 -14.75 -10.26
C VAL A 166 12.29 -14.55 -10.20
N GLN A 167 13.03 -15.63 -10.47
CA GLN A 167 14.49 -15.54 -10.60
C GLN A 167 14.79 -14.93 -11.96
N GLY A 168 15.43 -13.77 -11.96
CA GLY A 168 15.94 -13.11 -13.15
C GLY A 168 17.36 -13.56 -13.47
#